data_80bee5922e082566ad3522aa02b67daf
#
_entry.id   80bee5922e082566ad3522aa02b67daf
#
_cell.length_a   1.000
_cell.length_b   1.000
_cell.length_c   1.000
_cell.angle_alpha   90.00
_cell.angle_beta   90.00
_cell.angle_gamma   90.00
#
_symmetry.space_group_name_H-M   'P 1'
#
loop_
_entity.id
_entity.type
_entity.pdbx_description
1 polymer ?
#
loop_
_entity_poly.entity_id
_entity_poly.type
_entity_poly.pdbx_seq_one_letter_code
_entity_poly.pdbx_strand_id
1 'polypeptide(L)'
;MAKNHVLAIVLAGGEGKRLMPLTMDRAKPAVPFGGHFRLIDFSLSNMVNSGYMKIVVLTQYKSHSLDRHVTRTWYTSPLLGNFIAPVPAQQRRGPHWYLGSADAIYQSLNIVDDENPDYIVITGADNIYRMDFSQMVEHHIESGLPATVAGIRQPIELAPSLGVIEGKDGHVDKFVEKPQNPQGLPDNPNQVLASMGNYVFTTAELIAALREDAEDPLSKHDMGGNIIPWFVERGMCG
;
A
#
# COMPACT_ATOMS: atom_id res chain seq x y z
N MET A 1 -19.78 -10.23 17.82
CA MET A 1 -18.72 -9.23 17.75
C MET A 1 -19.04 -8.31 16.58
N ALA A 2 -18.94 -6.99 16.75
CA ALA A 2 -19.05 -6.07 15.60
C ALA A 2 -17.94 -6.40 14.62
N LYS A 3 -18.27 -6.51 13.33
CA LYS A 3 -17.28 -6.76 12.30
C LYS A 3 -16.41 -5.51 12.18
N ASN A 4 -15.10 -5.63 12.39
CA ASN A 4 -14.16 -4.51 12.24
C ASN A 4 -14.32 -3.87 10.86
N HIS A 5 -14.42 -2.54 10.84
CA HIS A 5 -14.55 -1.79 9.60
C HIS A 5 -13.18 -1.54 9.00
N VAL A 6 -12.93 -2.14 7.83
CA VAL A 6 -11.66 -2.04 7.12
C VAL A 6 -11.85 -1.30 5.80
N LEU A 7 -11.03 -0.28 5.56
CA LEU A 7 -10.90 0.41 4.28
C LEU A 7 -9.61 -0.05 3.60
N ALA A 8 -9.70 -0.51 2.36
CA ALA A 8 -8.53 -0.83 1.56
C ALA A 8 -8.15 0.34 0.65
N ILE A 9 -6.88 0.70 0.61
CA ILE A 9 -6.32 1.73 -0.26
C ILE A 9 -5.29 1.08 -1.18
N VAL A 10 -5.55 1.17 -2.49
CA VAL A 10 -4.68 0.65 -3.54
C VAL A 10 -3.94 1.80 -4.21
N LEU A 11 -2.62 1.84 -4.07
CA LEU A 11 -1.77 2.91 -4.59
C LEU A 11 -1.44 2.64 -6.06
N ALA A 12 -1.93 3.48 -6.96
CA ALA A 12 -1.86 3.31 -8.41
C ALA A 12 -1.28 4.53 -9.15
N GLY A 13 -0.52 5.39 -8.46
CA GLY A 13 -0.03 6.69 -8.97
C GLY A 13 1.29 6.66 -9.75
N GLY A 14 2.01 5.54 -9.81
CA GLY A 14 3.36 5.46 -10.36
C GLY A 14 3.45 5.58 -11.90
N GLU A 15 4.49 6.27 -12.40
CA GLU A 15 4.73 6.46 -13.84
C GLU A 15 5.06 5.17 -14.61
N GLY A 16 5.64 4.16 -13.94
CA GLY A 16 5.96 2.86 -14.56
C GLY A 16 7.06 2.88 -15.63
N LYS A 17 8.04 3.77 -15.53
CA LYS A 17 9.14 3.94 -16.52
C LYS A 17 9.85 2.66 -16.94
N ARG A 18 9.99 1.70 -16.00
CA ARG A 18 10.67 0.41 -16.27
C ARG A 18 9.92 -0.51 -17.24
N LEU A 19 8.63 -0.27 -17.47
CA LEU A 19 7.80 -1.07 -18.39
C LEU A 19 7.57 -0.39 -19.74
N MET A 20 8.36 0.62 -20.09
CA MET A 20 8.29 1.19 -21.45
C MET A 20 8.59 0.12 -22.52
N PRO A 21 7.89 0.10 -23.65
CA PRO A 21 6.88 1.05 -24.12
C PRO A 21 5.44 0.77 -23.63
N LEU A 22 5.19 -0.27 -22.83
CA LEU A 22 3.84 -0.67 -22.37
C LEU A 22 3.12 0.44 -21.58
N THR A 23 3.89 1.32 -20.92
CA THR A 23 3.39 2.45 -20.13
C THR A 23 3.45 3.79 -20.86
N MET A 24 3.67 3.78 -22.18
CA MET A 24 3.74 5.01 -22.97
C MET A 24 2.45 5.84 -22.87
N ASP A 25 1.28 5.19 -22.93
CA ASP A 25 -0.03 5.83 -22.96
C ASP A 25 -0.97 5.42 -21.82
N ARG A 26 -0.46 4.71 -20.82
CA ARG A 26 -1.25 4.20 -19.67
C ARG A 26 -0.45 4.09 -18.39
N ALA A 27 -1.15 4.15 -17.26
CA ALA A 27 -0.56 3.85 -15.96
C ALA A 27 -0.06 2.39 -15.90
N LYS A 28 1.01 2.12 -15.13
CA LYS A 28 1.56 0.77 -14.93
C LYS A 28 0.50 -0.26 -14.50
N PRO A 29 -0.40 0.03 -13.52
CA PRO A 29 -1.45 -0.90 -13.12
C PRO A 29 -2.45 -1.27 -14.23
N ALA A 30 -2.55 -0.45 -15.28
CA ALA A 30 -3.42 -0.71 -16.42
C ALA A 30 -2.80 -1.58 -17.52
N VAL A 31 -1.54 -2.02 -17.35
CA VAL A 31 -0.86 -2.88 -18.32
C VAL A 31 -1.57 -4.25 -18.36
N PRO A 32 -1.94 -4.75 -19.57
CA PRO A 32 -2.55 -6.07 -19.72
C PRO A 32 -1.61 -7.20 -19.27
N PHE A 33 -2.18 -8.21 -18.63
CA PHE A 33 -1.49 -9.39 -18.18
C PHE A 33 -2.38 -10.64 -18.39
N GLY A 34 -1.81 -11.73 -18.91
CA GLY A 34 -2.54 -12.98 -19.10
C GLY A 34 -3.75 -12.91 -20.04
N GLY A 35 -3.76 -11.95 -20.96
CA GLY A 35 -4.82 -11.76 -21.97
C GLY A 35 -5.97 -10.86 -21.52
N HIS A 36 -6.73 -11.25 -20.51
CA HIS A 36 -7.94 -10.51 -20.07
C HIS A 36 -7.73 -9.58 -18.89
N PHE A 37 -6.73 -9.86 -18.05
CA PHE A 37 -6.47 -9.13 -16.82
C PHE A 37 -5.56 -7.92 -17.03
N ARG A 38 -5.51 -7.05 -16.03
CA ARG A 38 -4.52 -6.00 -15.86
C ARG A 38 -3.79 -6.19 -14.54
N LEU A 39 -2.63 -5.57 -14.36
CA LEU A 39 -1.85 -5.73 -13.13
C LEU A 39 -2.65 -5.43 -11.86
N ILE A 40 -3.48 -4.39 -11.88
CA ILE A 40 -4.33 -4.02 -10.74
C ILE A 40 -5.31 -5.13 -10.32
N ASP A 41 -5.76 -5.98 -11.25
CA ASP A 41 -6.77 -7.00 -10.97
C ASP A 41 -6.29 -8.01 -9.92
N PHE A 42 -4.97 -8.22 -9.80
CA PHE A 42 -4.40 -9.09 -8.77
C PHE A 42 -4.54 -8.49 -7.36
N SER A 43 -4.23 -7.21 -7.19
CA SER A 43 -4.39 -6.52 -5.90
C SER A 43 -5.87 -6.43 -5.51
N LEU A 44 -6.75 -6.04 -6.44
CA LEU A 44 -8.20 -5.97 -6.19
C LEU A 44 -8.79 -7.34 -5.89
N SER A 45 -8.39 -8.38 -6.63
CA SER A 45 -8.84 -9.76 -6.39
C SER A 45 -8.44 -10.27 -5.01
N ASN A 46 -7.21 -9.98 -4.56
CA ASN A 46 -6.77 -10.35 -3.21
C ASN A 46 -7.64 -9.70 -2.14
N MET A 47 -7.94 -8.39 -2.25
CA MET A 47 -8.81 -7.67 -1.31
C MET A 47 -10.22 -8.24 -1.28
N VAL A 48 -10.85 -8.41 -2.46
CA VAL A 48 -12.20 -8.93 -2.57
C VAL A 48 -12.30 -10.36 -2.04
N ASN A 49 -11.34 -11.23 -2.36
CA ASN A 49 -11.30 -12.60 -1.86
C ASN A 49 -11.05 -12.69 -0.36
N SER A 50 -10.41 -11.67 0.23
CA SER A 50 -10.24 -11.53 1.69
C SER A 50 -11.48 -10.92 2.38
N GLY A 51 -12.54 -10.60 1.62
CA GLY A 51 -13.79 -10.07 2.16
C GLY A 51 -13.81 -8.54 2.34
N TYR A 52 -12.79 -7.82 1.87
CA TYR A 52 -12.71 -6.36 1.92
C TYR A 52 -13.26 -5.76 0.64
N MET A 53 -14.46 -5.18 0.73
CA MET A 53 -15.23 -4.68 -0.41
C MET A 53 -15.35 -3.15 -0.44
N LYS A 54 -14.74 -2.43 0.51
CA LYS A 54 -14.60 -0.98 0.50
C LYS A 54 -13.19 -0.66 0.08
N ILE A 55 -12.99 -0.36 -1.20
CA ILE A 55 -11.68 -0.21 -1.82
C ILE A 55 -11.58 1.12 -2.55
N VAL A 56 -10.56 1.90 -2.22
CA VAL A 56 -10.19 3.13 -2.91
C VAL A 56 -8.93 2.89 -3.72
N VAL A 57 -8.95 3.25 -4.99
CA VAL A 57 -7.78 3.18 -5.88
C VAL A 57 -7.28 4.59 -6.14
N LEU A 58 -6.18 4.98 -5.50
CA LEU A 58 -5.59 6.31 -5.67
C LEU A 58 -4.80 6.38 -6.98
N THR A 59 -5.29 7.16 -7.94
CA THR A 59 -4.72 7.25 -9.29
C THR A 59 -4.16 8.64 -9.57
N GLN A 60 -3.16 8.73 -10.43
CA GLN A 60 -2.56 10.00 -10.81
C GLN A 60 -2.13 10.01 -12.28
N TYR A 61 -1.05 9.30 -12.61
CA TYR A 61 -0.39 9.36 -13.91
C TYR A 61 -1.14 8.52 -14.93
N LYS A 62 -1.54 9.16 -16.08
CA LYS A 62 -2.20 8.50 -17.22
C LYS A 62 -3.34 7.55 -16.83
N SER A 63 -4.18 7.97 -15.87
CA SER A 63 -5.12 7.09 -15.18
C SER A 63 -6.35 6.72 -16.01
N HIS A 64 -6.71 7.46 -17.06
CA HIS A 64 -7.96 7.29 -17.80
C HIS A 64 -8.32 5.82 -18.12
N SER A 65 -7.36 5.06 -18.68
CA SER A 65 -7.62 3.66 -19.03
C SER A 65 -7.71 2.73 -17.81
N LEU A 66 -7.08 3.12 -16.69
CA LEU A 66 -7.16 2.43 -15.41
C LEU A 66 -8.51 2.68 -14.74
N ASP A 67 -8.90 3.96 -14.61
CA ASP A 67 -10.17 4.37 -14.02
C ASP A 67 -11.36 3.73 -14.74
N ARG A 68 -11.33 3.74 -16.08
CA ARG A 68 -12.32 3.08 -16.91
C ARG A 68 -12.36 1.57 -16.68
N HIS A 69 -11.22 0.91 -16.52
CA HIS A 69 -11.15 -0.53 -16.24
C HIS A 69 -11.74 -0.87 -14.88
N VAL A 70 -11.30 -0.18 -13.83
CA VAL A 70 -11.80 -0.39 -12.45
C VAL A 70 -13.31 -0.21 -12.41
N THR A 71 -13.82 0.92 -12.93
CA THR A 71 -15.26 1.23 -12.88
C THR A 71 -16.12 0.21 -13.64
N ARG A 72 -15.61 -0.39 -14.73
CA ARG A 72 -16.40 -1.32 -15.56
C ARG A 72 -16.28 -2.75 -15.13
N THR A 73 -15.11 -3.16 -14.63
CA THR A 73 -14.81 -4.56 -14.31
C THR A 73 -15.12 -4.90 -12.86
N TRP A 74 -14.88 -3.95 -11.96
CA TRP A 74 -15.01 -4.13 -10.50
C TRP A 74 -16.27 -3.46 -9.94
N TYR A 75 -17.38 -3.58 -10.67
CA TYR A 75 -18.66 -3.03 -10.23
C TYR A 75 -19.20 -3.80 -9.02
N THR A 76 -19.54 -3.08 -7.96
CA THR A 76 -20.18 -3.62 -6.74
C THR A 76 -21.58 -3.05 -6.58
N SER A 77 -22.47 -3.77 -5.87
CA SER A 77 -23.81 -3.28 -5.60
C SER A 77 -23.81 -2.16 -4.55
N PRO A 78 -24.29 -0.95 -4.86
CA PRO A 78 -24.39 0.15 -3.89
C PRO A 78 -25.32 -0.18 -2.71
N LEU A 79 -26.27 -1.09 -2.88
CA LEU A 79 -27.23 -1.49 -1.83
C LEU A 79 -26.54 -2.16 -0.63
N LEU A 80 -25.36 -2.72 -0.81
CA LEU A 80 -24.59 -3.37 0.25
C LEU A 80 -23.57 -2.44 0.92
N GLY A 81 -23.54 -1.15 0.53
CA GLY A 81 -22.53 -0.19 1.02
C GLY A 81 -21.10 -0.50 0.59
N ASN A 82 -20.92 -1.41 -0.39
CA ASN A 82 -19.63 -1.78 -0.94
C ASN A 82 -19.27 -0.88 -2.13
N PHE A 83 -17.99 -0.59 -2.30
CA PHE A 83 -17.50 0.15 -3.47
C PHE A 83 -16.05 -0.21 -3.80
N ILE A 84 -15.73 -0.14 -5.09
CA ILE A 84 -14.35 -0.15 -5.60
C ILE A 84 -14.25 1.06 -6.53
N ALA A 85 -13.65 2.14 -6.01
CA ALA A 85 -13.69 3.44 -6.65
C ALA A 85 -12.30 3.97 -6.99
N PRO A 86 -12.01 4.32 -8.26
CA PRO A 86 -10.84 5.10 -8.59
C PRO A 86 -11.00 6.55 -8.14
N VAL A 87 -9.98 7.07 -7.47
CA VAL A 87 -9.91 8.44 -6.97
C VAL A 87 -8.66 9.10 -7.54
N PRO A 88 -8.81 9.94 -8.57
CA PRO A 88 -7.71 10.68 -9.14
C PRO A 88 -7.24 11.79 -8.20
N ALA A 89 -5.97 12.18 -8.32
CA ALA A 89 -5.41 13.30 -7.58
C ALA A 89 -6.22 14.58 -7.80
N GLN A 90 -6.66 15.21 -6.70
CA GLN A 90 -7.60 16.36 -6.72
C GLN A 90 -6.95 17.67 -6.26
N GLN A 91 -5.64 17.68 -5.96
CA GLN A 91 -4.90 18.89 -5.52
C GLN A 91 -5.53 19.57 -4.29
N ARG A 92 -6.07 18.79 -3.34
CA ARG A 92 -6.78 19.33 -2.16
C ARG A 92 -5.89 20.11 -1.19
N ARG A 93 -4.58 19.91 -1.26
CA ARG A 93 -3.57 20.53 -0.38
C ARG A 93 -2.65 21.51 -1.10
N GLY A 94 -3.11 22.08 -2.20
CA GLY A 94 -2.38 23.05 -3.01
C GLY A 94 -2.25 22.61 -4.46
N PRO A 95 -1.67 23.43 -5.34
CA PRO A 95 -1.63 23.20 -6.78
C PRO A 95 -0.51 22.22 -7.18
N HIS A 96 -0.43 21.08 -6.48
CA HIS A 96 0.55 20.04 -6.77
C HIS A 96 -0.10 18.65 -6.81
N TRP A 97 0.49 17.78 -7.58
CA TRP A 97 0.16 16.36 -7.62
C TRP A 97 0.67 15.64 -6.37
N TYR A 98 0.37 14.35 -6.22
CA TYR A 98 0.94 13.57 -5.12
C TYR A 98 2.47 13.61 -5.16
N LEU A 99 3.08 14.02 -4.07
CA LEU A 99 4.53 14.11 -3.92
C LEU A 99 5.15 12.73 -3.66
N GLY A 100 4.39 11.84 -3.03
CA GLY A 100 4.76 10.47 -2.73
C GLY A 100 3.54 9.62 -2.39
N SER A 101 3.78 8.36 -1.99
CA SER A 101 2.71 7.41 -1.65
C SER A 101 1.98 7.79 -0.35
N ALA A 102 2.67 8.38 0.62
CA ALA A 102 2.07 8.88 1.86
C ALA A 102 1.24 10.14 1.60
N ASP A 103 1.74 11.06 0.77
CA ASP A 103 1.01 12.27 0.40
C ASP A 103 -0.29 11.93 -0.39
N ALA A 104 -0.29 10.87 -1.18
CA ALA A 104 -1.50 10.42 -1.87
C ALA A 104 -2.62 10.06 -0.87
N ILE A 105 -2.27 9.38 0.21
CA ILE A 105 -3.22 9.03 1.28
C ILE A 105 -3.60 10.28 2.07
N TYR A 106 -2.63 11.12 2.42
CA TYR A 106 -2.86 12.37 3.14
C TYR A 106 -3.83 13.31 2.41
N GLN A 107 -3.67 13.49 1.10
CA GLN A 107 -4.59 14.28 0.28
C GLN A 107 -5.99 13.65 0.16
N SER A 108 -6.13 12.36 0.51
CA SER A 108 -7.38 11.59 0.43
C SER A 108 -8.00 11.29 1.81
N LEU A 109 -7.54 11.94 2.89
CA LEU A 109 -8.04 11.73 4.25
C LEU A 109 -9.54 12.00 4.40
N ASN A 110 -10.13 12.87 3.57
CA ASN A 110 -11.58 13.06 3.57
C ASN A 110 -12.36 11.75 3.31
N ILE A 111 -11.80 10.80 2.53
CA ILE A 111 -12.46 9.51 2.27
C ILE A 111 -12.34 8.63 3.53
N VAL A 112 -11.23 8.72 4.24
CA VAL A 112 -11.04 8.04 5.52
C VAL A 112 -12.00 8.59 6.56
N ASP A 113 -12.17 9.92 6.62
CA ASP A 113 -13.11 10.59 7.52
C ASP A 113 -14.57 10.20 7.22
N ASP A 114 -14.95 10.15 5.92
CA ASP A 114 -16.31 9.77 5.48
C ASP A 114 -16.63 8.30 5.81
N GLU A 115 -15.65 7.40 5.63
CA GLU A 115 -15.81 5.96 5.87
C GLU A 115 -15.60 5.56 7.33
N ASN A 116 -14.85 6.34 8.09
CA ASN A 116 -14.50 6.11 9.50
C ASN A 116 -14.13 4.65 9.81
N PRO A 117 -13.09 4.07 9.15
CA PRO A 117 -12.68 2.70 9.37
C PRO A 117 -11.90 2.54 10.67
N ASP A 118 -11.95 1.33 11.26
CA ASP A 118 -11.09 0.96 12.39
C ASP A 118 -9.65 0.74 11.92
N TYR A 119 -9.51 0.10 10.75
CA TYR A 119 -8.22 -0.27 10.16
C TYR A 119 -8.15 0.11 8.69
N ILE A 120 -6.93 0.43 8.23
CA ILE A 120 -6.63 0.73 6.84
C ILE A 120 -5.62 -0.30 6.31
N VAL A 121 -5.98 -0.97 5.21
CA VAL A 121 -5.07 -1.83 4.46
C VAL A 121 -4.53 -1.06 3.27
N ILE A 122 -3.22 -1.01 3.09
CA ILE A 122 -2.56 -0.32 1.97
C ILE A 122 -1.78 -1.32 1.15
N THR A 123 -1.93 -1.28 -0.17
CA THR A 123 -1.18 -2.12 -1.12
C THR A 123 -0.85 -1.37 -2.41
N GLY A 124 0.21 -1.80 -3.09
CA GLY A 124 0.51 -1.35 -4.44
C GLY A 124 -0.36 -2.04 -5.50
N ALA A 125 -0.64 -1.33 -6.58
CA ALA A 125 -1.47 -1.81 -7.70
C ALA A 125 -0.69 -2.55 -8.80
N ASP A 126 0.60 -2.80 -8.61
CA ASP A 126 1.52 -3.20 -9.69
C ASP A 126 2.28 -4.50 -9.43
N ASN A 127 1.92 -5.20 -8.37
CA ASN A 127 2.51 -6.48 -7.98
C ASN A 127 1.56 -7.64 -8.32
N ILE A 128 2.15 -8.76 -8.78
CA ILE A 128 1.41 -9.99 -9.07
C ILE A 128 1.75 -11.00 -7.98
N TYR A 129 0.78 -11.27 -7.11
CA TYR A 129 0.91 -12.21 -6.00
C TYR A 129 -0.47 -12.71 -5.56
N ARG A 130 -0.49 -13.72 -4.75
CA ARG A 130 -1.70 -14.22 -4.07
C ARG A 130 -1.51 -14.06 -2.56
N MET A 131 -2.45 -13.37 -1.93
CA MET A 131 -2.42 -13.10 -0.49
C MET A 131 -3.84 -13.03 0.06
N ASP A 132 -4.03 -13.59 1.24
CA ASP A 132 -5.22 -13.41 2.05
C ASP A 132 -4.97 -12.31 3.08
N PHE A 133 -5.52 -11.14 2.82
CA PHE A 133 -5.38 -9.99 3.71
C PHE A 133 -6.18 -10.12 5.01
N SER A 134 -7.17 -11.05 5.08
CA SER A 134 -7.89 -11.26 6.34
C SER A 134 -6.95 -11.78 7.43
N GLN A 135 -6.03 -12.69 7.08
CA GLN A 135 -5.02 -13.20 8.00
C GLN A 135 -4.06 -12.08 8.49
N MET A 136 -3.70 -11.17 7.59
CA MET A 136 -2.84 -10.04 7.96
C MET A 136 -3.55 -9.07 8.92
N VAL A 137 -4.83 -8.77 8.67
CA VAL A 137 -5.64 -7.91 9.54
C VAL A 137 -5.90 -8.58 10.89
N GLU A 138 -6.20 -9.88 10.91
CA GLU A 138 -6.35 -10.66 12.15
C GLU A 138 -5.06 -10.61 12.98
N HIS A 139 -3.91 -10.85 12.36
CA HIS A 139 -2.60 -10.76 13.02
C HIS A 139 -2.33 -9.34 13.55
N HIS A 140 -2.65 -8.30 12.79
CA HIS A 140 -2.54 -6.90 13.23
C HIS A 140 -3.34 -6.63 14.50
N ILE A 141 -4.58 -7.09 14.53
CA ILE A 141 -5.47 -6.93 15.70
C ILE A 141 -4.93 -7.70 16.92
N GLU A 142 -4.48 -8.93 16.71
CA GLU A 142 -3.93 -9.78 17.77
C GLU A 142 -2.62 -9.23 18.35
N SER A 143 -1.76 -8.66 17.51
CA SER A 143 -0.50 -8.05 17.95
C SER A 143 -0.70 -6.82 18.81
N GLY A 144 -1.81 -6.07 18.61
CA GLY A 144 -2.06 -4.78 19.24
C GLY A 144 -1.11 -3.66 18.79
N LEU A 145 -0.26 -3.91 17.80
CA LEU A 145 0.67 -2.92 17.25
C LEU A 145 -0.04 -2.02 16.22
N PRO A 146 0.23 -0.72 16.21
CA PRO A 146 -0.43 0.24 15.32
C PRO A 146 -0.12 0.09 13.83
N ALA A 147 0.99 -0.56 13.48
CA ALA A 147 1.38 -0.85 12.10
C ALA A 147 1.83 -2.30 11.93
N THR A 148 1.49 -2.91 10.79
CA THR A 148 1.95 -4.24 10.41
C THR A 148 2.43 -4.22 8.97
N VAL A 149 3.59 -4.84 8.70
CA VAL A 149 4.23 -4.91 7.38
C VAL A 149 4.29 -6.35 6.91
N ALA A 150 3.77 -6.64 5.71
CA ALA A 150 3.96 -7.95 5.10
C ALA A 150 5.39 -8.09 4.56
N GLY A 151 6.10 -9.12 5.01
CA GLY A 151 7.44 -9.47 4.58
C GLY A 151 7.51 -10.75 3.77
N ILE A 152 8.44 -10.81 2.82
CA ILE A 152 8.75 -12.00 2.05
C ILE A 152 10.27 -12.20 1.96
N ARG A 153 10.73 -13.45 2.02
CA ARG A 153 12.15 -13.76 1.82
C ARG A 153 12.54 -13.54 0.36
N GLN A 154 13.61 -12.80 0.14
CA GLN A 154 14.16 -12.51 -1.18
C GLN A 154 15.69 -12.72 -1.17
N PRO A 155 16.30 -13.05 -2.33
CA PRO A 155 17.73 -13.04 -2.47
C PRO A 155 18.35 -11.70 -2.07
N ILE A 156 19.47 -11.74 -1.35
CA ILE A 156 20.14 -10.55 -0.80
C ILE A 156 20.57 -9.57 -1.91
N GLU A 157 20.85 -10.07 -3.11
CA GLU A 157 21.24 -9.27 -4.28
C GLU A 157 20.11 -8.31 -4.74
N LEU A 158 18.85 -8.60 -4.39
CA LEU A 158 17.70 -7.76 -4.72
C LEU A 158 17.47 -6.64 -3.70
N ALA A 159 18.09 -6.70 -2.52
CA ALA A 159 17.91 -5.75 -1.44
C ALA A 159 18.10 -4.27 -1.85
N PRO A 160 19.06 -3.89 -2.75
CA PRO A 160 19.22 -2.51 -3.18
C PRO A 160 18.01 -1.93 -3.94
N SER A 161 17.02 -2.76 -4.27
CA SER A 161 15.77 -2.32 -4.93
C SER A 161 14.52 -2.45 -4.06
N LEU A 162 14.66 -2.94 -2.82
CA LEU A 162 13.56 -3.30 -1.92
C LEU A 162 13.68 -2.58 -0.57
N GLY A 163 12.58 -2.44 0.14
CA GLY A 163 12.59 -2.16 1.56
C GLY A 163 12.96 -3.43 2.32
N VAL A 164 13.97 -3.39 3.19
CA VAL A 164 14.43 -4.54 3.98
C VAL A 164 13.98 -4.38 5.42
N ILE A 165 13.41 -5.46 5.95
CA ILE A 165 12.90 -5.57 7.31
C ILE A 165 13.92 -6.35 8.15
N GLU A 166 14.35 -5.79 9.26
CA GLU A 166 15.09 -6.47 10.31
C GLU A 166 14.21 -6.51 11.56
N GLY A 167 14.01 -7.67 12.14
CA GLY A 167 13.13 -7.79 13.31
C GLY A 167 13.11 -9.21 13.88
N LYS A 168 12.45 -9.36 15.01
CA LYS A 168 12.35 -10.62 15.74
C LYS A 168 11.02 -10.70 16.50
N ASP A 169 10.52 -11.93 16.63
CA ASP A 169 9.35 -12.26 17.46
C ASP A 169 8.11 -11.40 17.17
N GLY A 170 7.88 -11.08 15.87
CA GLY A 170 6.73 -10.27 15.43
C GLY A 170 6.89 -8.76 15.60
N HIS A 171 8.10 -8.28 15.93
CA HIS A 171 8.44 -6.86 15.97
C HIS A 171 9.43 -6.50 14.85
N VAL A 172 9.23 -5.35 14.25
CA VAL A 172 10.16 -4.74 13.29
C VAL A 172 11.08 -3.79 14.06
N ASP A 173 12.36 -4.20 14.19
CA ASP A 173 13.37 -3.40 14.89
C ASP A 173 13.96 -2.32 13.97
N LYS A 174 14.00 -2.60 12.65
CA LYS A 174 14.56 -1.69 11.67
C LYS A 174 13.93 -1.91 10.29
N PHE A 175 13.69 -0.81 9.58
CA PHE A 175 13.26 -0.80 8.19
C PHE A 175 14.20 0.06 7.38
N VAL A 176 14.81 -0.50 6.34
CA VAL A 176 15.77 0.22 5.49
C VAL A 176 15.34 0.18 4.04
N GLU A 177 14.99 1.32 3.49
CA GLU A 177 14.63 1.44 2.08
C GLU A 177 15.88 1.41 1.21
N LYS A 178 15.97 0.40 0.32
CA LYS A 178 17.04 0.19 -0.66
C LYS A 178 18.47 0.21 -0.09
N PRO A 179 18.77 -0.65 0.91
CA PRO A 179 20.08 -0.68 1.53
C PRO A 179 21.18 -1.09 0.52
N GLN A 180 22.33 -0.40 0.54
CA GLN A 180 23.47 -0.74 -0.30
C GLN A 180 24.29 -1.91 0.29
N ASN A 181 24.27 -2.07 1.61
CA ASN A 181 24.96 -3.12 2.34
C ASN A 181 23.98 -3.84 3.27
N PRO A 182 23.07 -4.68 2.71
CA PRO A 182 22.08 -5.39 3.51
C PRO A 182 22.73 -6.48 4.37
N GLN A 183 22.14 -6.74 5.55
CA GLN A 183 22.48 -7.91 6.35
C GLN A 183 21.53 -9.06 5.98
N GLY A 184 22.10 -10.25 5.77
CA GLY A 184 21.31 -11.46 5.52
C GLY A 184 20.61 -11.96 6.79
N LEU A 185 19.61 -12.82 6.60
CA LEU A 185 18.86 -13.42 7.70
C LEU A 185 19.79 -14.35 8.53
N PRO A 186 19.54 -14.44 9.85
CA PRO A 186 20.37 -15.29 10.74
C PRO A 186 20.38 -16.77 10.34
N ASP A 187 19.28 -17.28 9.78
CA ASP A 187 19.13 -18.66 9.32
C ASP A 187 19.57 -18.84 7.85
N ASN A 188 19.64 -17.77 7.06
CA ASN A 188 20.12 -17.81 5.68
C ASN A 188 20.76 -16.46 5.26
N PRO A 189 22.10 -16.35 5.35
CA PRO A 189 22.83 -15.12 5.02
C PRO A 189 22.67 -14.63 3.58
N ASN A 190 22.21 -15.48 2.66
CA ASN A 190 22.00 -15.12 1.25
C ASN A 190 20.57 -14.57 0.98
N GLN A 191 19.76 -14.41 2.04
CA GLN A 191 18.41 -13.89 1.92
C GLN A 191 18.20 -12.72 2.88
N VAL A 192 17.25 -11.85 2.51
CA VAL A 192 16.71 -10.78 3.35
C VAL A 192 15.20 -10.95 3.49
N LEU A 193 14.62 -10.38 4.53
CA LEU A 193 13.17 -10.18 4.61
C LEU A 193 12.83 -8.86 3.93
N ALA A 194 12.19 -8.93 2.80
CA ALA A 194 11.81 -7.76 2.01
C ALA A 194 10.35 -7.39 2.24
N SER A 195 10.06 -6.10 2.38
CA SER A 195 8.71 -5.59 2.39
C SER A 195 8.01 -5.86 1.06
N MET A 196 6.79 -6.35 1.13
CA MET A 196 5.91 -6.53 -0.03
C MET A 196 5.22 -5.22 -0.45
N GLY A 197 5.37 -4.14 0.31
CA GLY A 197 4.60 -2.91 0.12
C GLY A 197 3.13 -3.06 0.49
N ASN A 198 2.82 -4.04 1.32
CA ASN A 198 1.49 -4.29 1.88
C ASN A 198 1.52 -3.99 3.38
N TYR A 199 0.59 -3.17 3.83
CA TYR A 199 0.57 -2.64 5.19
C TYR A 199 -0.84 -2.71 5.77
N VAL A 200 -0.94 -2.91 7.08
CA VAL A 200 -2.16 -2.70 7.86
C VAL A 200 -1.85 -1.68 8.95
N PHE A 201 -2.76 -0.75 9.15
CA PHE A 201 -2.62 0.28 10.18
C PHE A 201 -3.91 0.42 10.98
N THR A 202 -3.76 0.73 12.26
CA THR A 202 -4.82 1.35 13.05
C THR A 202 -5.02 2.78 12.55
N THR A 203 -6.26 3.15 12.23
CA THR A 203 -6.57 4.37 11.48
C THR A 203 -6.08 5.64 12.15
N ALA A 204 -6.28 5.77 13.46
CA ALA A 204 -5.91 6.98 14.20
C ALA A 204 -4.40 7.25 14.15
N GLU A 205 -3.59 6.21 14.33
CA GLU A 205 -2.13 6.28 14.33
C GLU A 205 -1.59 6.57 12.94
N LEU A 206 -2.19 5.99 11.89
CA LEU A 206 -1.82 6.33 10.51
C LEU A 206 -2.08 7.80 10.20
N ILE A 207 -3.25 8.33 10.59
CA ILE A 207 -3.59 9.75 10.38
C ILE A 207 -2.58 10.65 11.11
N ALA A 208 -2.18 10.29 12.33
CA ALA A 208 -1.18 11.05 13.09
C ALA A 208 0.18 11.07 12.38
N ALA A 209 0.67 9.92 11.93
CA ALA A 209 1.91 9.78 11.18
C ALA A 209 1.89 10.58 9.86
N LEU A 210 0.79 10.50 9.11
CA LEU A 210 0.63 11.22 7.84
C LEU A 210 0.60 12.75 8.03
N ARG A 211 0.01 13.23 9.12
CA ARG A 211 -0.01 14.67 9.43
C ARG A 211 1.37 15.19 9.81
N GLU A 212 2.12 14.43 10.61
CA GLU A 212 3.49 14.79 10.99
C GLU A 212 4.41 14.78 9.75
N ASP A 213 4.33 13.74 8.93
CA ASP A 213 5.09 13.65 7.68
C ASP A 213 4.79 14.79 6.69
N ALA A 214 3.52 15.22 6.61
CA ALA A 214 3.10 16.28 5.69
C ALA A 214 3.68 17.67 6.07
N GLU A 215 4.10 17.86 7.31
CA GLU A 215 4.73 19.10 7.80
C GLU A 215 6.26 19.09 7.66
N ASP A 216 6.86 17.93 7.37
CA ASP A 216 8.31 17.80 7.19
C ASP A 216 8.74 18.15 5.74
N PRO A 217 9.39 19.30 5.53
CA PRO A 217 9.84 19.75 4.20
C PRO A 217 10.97 18.89 3.63
N LEU A 218 11.60 18.02 4.43
CA LEU A 218 12.66 17.11 3.99
C LEU A 218 12.13 15.71 3.64
N SER A 219 10.88 15.44 3.99
CA SER A 219 10.25 14.17 3.68
C SER A 219 10.05 14.00 2.16
N LYS A 220 10.14 12.75 1.71
CA LYS A 220 9.74 12.33 0.36
C LYS A 220 8.27 11.92 0.31
N HIS A 221 7.59 11.97 1.44
CA HIS A 221 6.20 11.58 1.61
C HIS A 221 5.91 10.18 1.09
N ASP A 222 6.80 9.23 1.38
CA ASP A 222 6.75 7.84 0.92
C ASP A 222 6.41 6.89 2.08
N MET A 223 5.53 5.90 1.81
CA MET A 223 5.12 4.95 2.83
C MET A 223 6.30 4.15 3.38
N GLY A 224 7.12 3.56 2.50
CA GLY A 224 8.28 2.76 2.90
C GLY A 224 9.45 3.61 3.40
N GLY A 225 9.65 4.78 2.81
CA GLY A 225 10.78 5.64 3.15
C GLY A 225 10.59 6.55 4.37
N ASN A 226 9.34 6.87 4.72
CA ASN A 226 9.02 7.83 5.77
C ASN A 226 8.03 7.27 6.80
N ILE A 227 6.86 6.78 6.38
CA ILE A 227 5.81 6.38 7.32
C ILE A 227 6.18 5.10 8.09
N ILE A 228 6.63 4.05 7.42
CA ILE A 228 7.04 2.82 8.12
C ILE A 228 8.20 3.08 9.09
N PRO A 229 9.30 3.78 8.72
CA PRO A 229 10.34 4.19 9.66
C PRO A 229 9.80 4.96 10.87
N TRP A 230 8.82 5.86 10.68
CA TRP A 230 8.18 6.60 11.76
C TRP A 230 7.57 5.68 12.84
N PHE A 231 6.89 4.59 12.42
CA PHE A 231 6.34 3.58 13.33
C PHE A 231 7.43 2.72 13.97
N VAL A 232 8.43 2.31 13.18
CA VAL A 232 9.53 1.45 13.65
C VAL A 232 10.35 2.15 14.74
N GLU A 233 10.73 3.41 14.54
CA GLU A 233 11.49 4.21 15.50
C GLU A 233 10.79 4.39 16.85
N ARG A 234 9.46 4.24 16.86
CA ARG A 234 8.61 4.32 18.06
C ARG A 234 8.27 2.96 18.67
N GLY A 235 8.80 1.86 18.10
CA GLY A 235 8.48 0.49 18.53
C GLY A 235 7.02 0.09 18.28
N MET A 236 6.38 0.68 17.28
CA MET A 236 4.95 0.55 16.97
C MET A 236 4.67 -0.29 15.72
N CYS A 237 5.64 -1.09 15.26
CA CYS A 237 5.54 -1.86 14.01
C CYS A 237 5.83 -3.35 14.22
N GLY A 238 4.99 -4.21 13.57
CA GLY A 238 5.13 -5.66 13.55
C GLY A 238 5.02 -6.26 12.15
#